data_efbaea99eb9ecdd38ce3eb5167cc1f93
#
_entry.id   efbaea99eb9ecdd38ce3eb5167cc1f93
#
_cell.length_a   1.000
_cell.length_b   1.000
_cell.length_c   1.000
_cell.angle_alpha   90.00
_cell.angle_beta   90.00
_cell.angle_gamma   90.00
#
_symmetry.space_group_name_H-M   'P 1'
#
loop_
_entity.id
_entity.type
_entity.pdbx_description
1 polymer ?
#
loop_
_entity_poly.entity_id
_entity_poly.type
_entity_poly.pdbx_seq_one_letter_code
_entity_poly.pdbx_strand_id
1 'polypeptide(L)'
;MKLFAALRQIRHFERAQLPFLKSILDFDIVIEIGYAEEIGQPLTQKQVLLLNLSSRTTVRRRLASLVARGIVKRRRNARDHRSSLLTISPSHIKLLGKYGGVLSATFAAITS
;
A
#
# COMPACT_ATOMS: atom_id res chain seq x y z
N MET A 1 -2.12 25.68 10.38
CA MET A 1 -2.42 25.39 8.96
C MET A 1 -3.91 25.09 8.83
N LYS A 2 -4.56 25.63 7.84
CA LYS A 2 -5.98 25.33 7.59
C LYS A 2 -6.13 23.97 6.92
N LEU A 3 -7.29 23.36 7.08
CA LEU A 3 -7.58 22.00 6.64
C LEU A 3 -7.27 21.78 5.16
N PHE A 4 -7.81 22.61 4.26
CA PHE A 4 -7.62 22.35 2.83
C PHE A 4 -6.20 22.62 2.36
N ALA A 5 -5.48 23.54 3.01
CA ALA A 5 -4.05 23.73 2.76
C ALA A 5 -3.28 22.45 3.13
N ALA A 6 -3.64 21.82 4.26
CA ALA A 6 -3.03 20.57 4.70
C ALA A 6 -3.33 19.42 3.74
N LEU A 7 -4.59 19.26 3.33
CA LEU A 7 -4.98 18.23 2.37
C LEU A 7 -4.27 18.42 1.03
N ARG A 8 -4.14 19.65 0.57
CA ARG A 8 -3.43 19.98 -0.66
C ARG A 8 -1.95 19.58 -0.57
N GLN A 9 -1.32 19.84 0.56
CA GLN A 9 0.08 19.48 0.81
C GLN A 9 0.27 17.96 0.78
N ILE A 10 -0.64 17.22 1.41
CA ILE A 10 -0.63 15.75 1.39
C ILE A 10 -0.76 15.22 -0.03
N ARG A 11 -1.71 15.74 -0.82
CA ARG A 11 -1.90 15.32 -2.22
C ARG A 11 -0.69 15.64 -3.09
N HIS A 12 -0.03 16.78 -2.85
CA HIS A 12 1.19 17.13 -3.57
C HIS A 12 2.31 16.13 -3.28
N PHE A 13 2.46 15.73 -2.03
CA PHE A 13 3.45 14.71 -1.65
C PHE A 13 3.14 13.38 -2.34
N GLU A 14 1.89 12.95 -2.33
CA GLU A 14 1.46 11.70 -2.97
C GLU A 14 1.82 11.69 -4.46
N ARG A 15 1.52 12.77 -5.17
CA ARG A 15 1.81 12.87 -6.61
C ARG A 15 3.31 12.86 -6.90
N ALA A 16 4.09 13.53 -6.06
CA ALA A 16 5.52 13.66 -6.28
C ALA A 16 6.30 12.41 -5.86
N GLN A 17 5.92 11.76 -4.74
CA GLN A 17 6.71 10.72 -4.11
C GLN A 17 6.07 9.33 -4.20
N LEU A 18 4.76 9.25 -4.44
CA LEU A 18 4.03 7.99 -4.51
C LEU A 18 3.31 7.79 -5.86
N PRO A 19 3.93 8.15 -7.01
CA PRO A 19 3.26 8.03 -8.30
C PRO A 19 3.05 6.58 -8.73
N PHE A 20 3.69 5.63 -8.04
CA PHE A 20 3.50 4.20 -8.27
C PHE A 20 2.14 3.70 -7.78
N LEU A 21 1.47 4.45 -6.90
CA LEU A 21 0.10 4.16 -6.45
C LEU A 21 -0.86 4.96 -7.32
N LYS A 22 -1.37 4.32 -8.38
CA LYS A 22 -2.12 5.00 -9.45
C LYS A 22 -3.60 5.19 -9.15
N SER A 23 -4.12 4.56 -8.09
CA SER A 23 -5.53 4.62 -7.72
C SER A 23 -5.69 4.41 -6.22
N ILE A 24 -6.87 4.76 -5.70
CA ILE A 24 -7.21 4.47 -4.31
C ILE A 24 -7.13 2.97 -4.04
N LEU A 25 -7.54 2.14 -4.99
CA LEU A 25 -7.46 0.70 -4.85
C LEU A 25 -6.01 0.21 -4.72
N ASP A 26 -5.06 0.83 -5.43
CA ASP A 26 -3.64 0.51 -5.25
C ASP A 26 -3.19 0.78 -3.80
N PHE A 27 -3.60 1.93 -3.23
CA PHE A 27 -3.35 2.23 -1.82
C PHE A 27 -3.94 1.17 -0.91
N ASP A 28 -5.22 0.82 -1.11
CA ASP A 28 -5.90 -0.16 -0.27
C ASP A 28 -5.19 -1.51 -0.30
N ILE A 29 -4.80 -1.98 -1.48
CA ILE A 29 -4.08 -3.26 -1.63
C ILE A 29 -2.74 -3.22 -0.89
N VAL A 30 -1.95 -2.16 -1.10
CA VAL A 30 -0.63 -2.02 -0.48
C VAL A 30 -0.75 -1.93 1.04
N ILE A 31 -1.72 -1.17 1.55
CA ILE A 31 -1.94 -1.03 2.99
C ILE A 31 -2.31 -2.39 3.62
N GLU A 32 -3.21 -3.14 2.99
CA GLU A 32 -3.62 -4.44 3.53
C GLU A 32 -2.47 -5.45 3.54
N ILE A 33 -1.69 -5.49 2.45
CA ILE A 33 -0.52 -6.38 2.38
C ILE A 33 0.53 -5.98 3.41
N GLY A 34 0.83 -4.68 3.52
CA GLY A 34 1.82 -4.17 4.47
C GLY A 34 1.40 -4.40 5.91
N TYR A 35 0.14 -4.17 6.24
CA TYR A 35 -0.40 -4.40 7.57
C TYR A 35 -0.28 -5.87 7.97
N ALA A 36 -0.67 -6.78 7.07
CA ALA A 36 -0.58 -8.22 7.34
C ALA A 36 0.88 -8.64 7.59
N GLU A 37 1.81 -8.08 6.84
CA GLU A 37 3.24 -8.32 7.02
C GLU A 37 3.71 -7.81 8.39
N GLU A 38 3.28 -6.61 8.80
CA GLU A 38 3.63 -6.03 10.10
C GLU A 38 3.21 -6.89 11.28
N ILE A 39 2.02 -7.50 11.20
CA ILE A 39 1.52 -8.36 12.28
C ILE A 39 2.00 -9.81 12.17
N GLY A 40 2.91 -10.10 11.25
CA GLY A 40 3.49 -11.43 11.08
C GLY A 40 2.56 -12.45 10.41
N GLN A 41 1.52 -11.99 9.72
CA GLN A 41 0.56 -12.87 9.03
C GLN A 41 0.39 -12.43 7.57
N PRO A 42 1.44 -12.52 6.74
CA PRO A 42 1.38 -12.06 5.35
C PRO A 42 0.29 -12.80 4.57
N LEU A 43 -0.34 -12.09 3.64
CA LEU A 43 -1.46 -12.57 2.86
C LEU A 43 -1.01 -13.29 1.59
N THR A 44 -1.78 -14.28 1.17
CA THR A 44 -1.73 -14.85 -0.18
C THR A 44 -2.62 -14.01 -1.11
N GLN A 45 -2.48 -14.21 -2.43
CA GLN A 45 -3.35 -13.52 -3.40
C GLN A 45 -4.83 -13.86 -3.16
N LYS A 46 -5.14 -15.13 -2.88
CA LYS A 46 -6.51 -15.55 -2.58
C LYS A 46 -7.09 -14.75 -1.40
N GLN A 47 -6.30 -14.57 -0.34
CA GLN A 47 -6.73 -13.83 0.84
C GLN A 47 -6.97 -12.35 0.51
N VAL A 48 -6.13 -11.73 -0.32
CA VAL A 48 -6.36 -10.36 -0.77
C VAL A 48 -7.68 -10.25 -1.53
N LEU A 49 -7.97 -11.21 -2.41
CA LEU A 49 -9.25 -11.22 -3.15
C LEU A 49 -10.45 -11.35 -2.22
N LEU A 50 -10.31 -12.09 -1.12
CA LEU A 50 -11.38 -12.28 -0.13
C LEU A 50 -11.66 -11.05 0.73
N LEU A 51 -10.80 -10.03 0.70
CA LEU A 51 -11.03 -8.77 1.41
C LEU A 51 -12.13 -7.92 0.76
N ASN A 52 -12.53 -8.24 -0.45
CA ASN A 52 -13.59 -7.54 -1.18
C ASN A 52 -13.35 -6.03 -1.34
N LEU A 53 -12.09 -5.64 -1.58
CA LEU A 53 -11.72 -4.23 -1.80
C LEU A 53 -12.37 -3.66 -3.06
N SER A 54 -12.61 -4.50 -4.05
CA SER A 54 -13.32 -4.20 -5.29
C SER A 54 -13.72 -5.53 -5.93
N SER A 55 -14.18 -5.55 -7.18
CA SER A 55 -14.45 -6.80 -7.89
C SER A 55 -13.16 -7.63 -7.98
N ARG A 56 -13.29 -8.96 -7.99
CA ARG A 56 -12.14 -9.86 -8.09
C ARG A 56 -11.28 -9.59 -9.32
N THR A 57 -11.92 -9.36 -10.45
CA THR A 57 -11.23 -9.05 -11.70
C THR A 57 -10.38 -7.77 -11.56
N THR A 58 -10.95 -6.73 -10.98
CA THR A 58 -10.26 -5.45 -10.80
C THR A 58 -9.10 -5.60 -9.81
N VAL A 59 -9.31 -6.27 -8.66
CA VAL A 59 -8.26 -6.50 -7.68
C VAL A 59 -7.12 -7.33 -8.28
N ARG A 60 -7.42 -8.40 -9.03
CA ARG A 60 -6.40 -9.20 -9.72
C ARG A 60 -5.55 -8.36 -10.64
N ARG A 61 -6.20 -7.53 -11.46
CA ARG A 61 -5.51 -6.68 -12.43
C ARG A 61 -4.60 -5.68 -11.74
N ARG A 62 -5.08 -5.01 -10.69
CA ARG A 62 -4.28 -4.04 -9.94
C ARG A 62 -3.15 -4.72 -9.21
N LEU A 63 -3.40 -5.85 -8.57
CA LEU A 63 -2.36 -6.63 -7.89
C LEU A 63 -1.28 -7.09 -8.88
N ALA A 64 -1.67 -7.61 -10.05
CA ALA A 64 -0.72 -8.02 -11.07
C ALA A 64 0.16 -6.84 -11.51
N SER A 65 -0.42 -5.65 -11.67
CA SER A 65 0.32 -4.43 -11.99
C SER A 65 1.34 -4.07 -10.90
N LEU A 66 0.93 -4.13 -9.62
CA LEU A 66 1.81 -3.84 -8.49
C LEU A 66 2.96 -4.84 -8.41
N VAL A 67 2.70 -6.12 -8.68
CA VAL A 67 3.73 -7.15 -8.73
C VAL A 67 4.69 -6.92 -9.92
N ALA A 68 4.15 -6.66 -11.10
CA ALA A 68 4.97 -6.45 -12.31
C ALA A 68 5.90 -5.23 -12.15
N ARG A 69 5.46 -4.20 -11.44
CA ARG A 69 6.26 -3.00 -11.18
C ARG A 69 7.16 -3.11 -9.95
N GLY A 70 7.18 -4.25 -9.28
CA GLY A 70 8.08 -4.52 -8.16
C GLY A 70 7.69 -3.89 -6.83
N ILE A 71 6.49 -3.32 -6.72
CA ILE A 71 6.00 -2.74 -5.46
C ILE A 71 5.60 -3.85 -4.50
N VAL A 72 4.85 -4.83 -4.99
CA VAL A 72 4.49 -6.05 -4.27
C VAL A 72 5.41 -7.17 -4.72
N LYS A 73 5.98 -7.89 -3.76
CA LYS A 73 6.86 -9.03 -3.99
C LYS A 73 6.13 -10.32 -3.62
N ARG A 74 6.42 -11.39 -4.36
CA ARG A 74 5.95 -12.73 -4.01
C ARG A 74 7.06 -13.46 -3.28
N ARG A 75 6.72 -14.09 -2.16
CA ARG A 75 7.63 -14.90 -1.37
C ARG A 75 7.05 -16.32 -1.28
N ARG A 76 7.92 -17.33 -1.29
CA ARG A 76 7.49 -18.72 -1.15
C ARG A 76 6.75 -18.93 0.17
N ASN A 77 5.59 -19.59 0.11
CA ASN A 77 4.85 -19.98 1.30
C ASN A 77 5.36 -21.36 1.74
N ALA A 78 6.06 -21.41 2.88
CA ALA A 78 6.62 -22.64 3.41
C ALA A 78 5.56 -23.65 3.84
N ARG A 79 4.34 -23.19 4.16
CA ARG A 79 3.22 -24.05 4.58
C ARG A 79 2.45 -24.64 3.40
N ASP A 80 2.41 -23.92 2.27
CA ASP A 80 1.71 -24.36 1.07
C ASP A 80 2.46 -23.87 -0.16
N HIS A 81 3.21 -24.77 -0.79
CA HIS A 81 4.04 -24.45 -1.95
C HIS A 81 3.23 -24.06 -3.19
N ARG A 82 1.90 -24.25 -3.20
CA ARG A 82 1.03 -23.87 -4.30
C ARG A 82 0.63 -22.40 -4.27
N SER A 83 0.92 -21.71 -3.17
CA SER A 83 0.63 -20.29 -3.01
C SER A 83 1.88 -19.50 -2.67
N SER A 84 1.85 -18.20 -2.93
CA SER A 84 2.91 -17.27 -2.54
C SER A 84 2.38 -16.30 -1.51
N LEU A 85 3.24 -15.90 -0.58
CA LEU A 85 2.97 -14.81 0.35
C LEU A 85 3.33 -13.49 -0.31
N LEU A 86 2.54 -12.47 -0.06
CA LEU A 86 2.75 -11.14 -0.62
C LEU A 86 3.39 -10.23 0.42
N THR A 87 4.39 -9.46 -0.02
CA THR A 87 5.08 -8.49 0.82
C THR A 87 5.31 -7.21 0.03
N ILE A 88 5.57 -6.11 0.73
CA ILE A 88 5.90 -4.84 0.08
C ILE A 88 7.42 -4.74 -0.03
N SER A 89 7.92 -4.24 -1.16
CA SER A 89 9.35 -4.08 -1.35
C SER A 89 9.94 -3.12 -0.30
N PRO A 90 11.17 -3.38 0.20
CA PRO A 90 11.79 -2.51 1.21
C PRO A 90 11.93 -1.06 0.76
N SER A 91 12.22 -0.79 -0.50
CA SER A 91 12.35 0.58 -1.01
C SER A 91 11.02 1.33 -0.98
N HIS A 92 9.90 0.64 -1.24
CA HIS A 92 8.57 1.24 -1.18
C HIS A 92 8.10 1.43 0.27
N ILE A 93 8.46 0.51 1.18
CA ILE A 93 8.23 0.70 2.62
C ILE A 93 8.93 1.97 3.10
N LYS A 94 10.15 2.22 2.64
CA LYS A 94 10.91 3.42 3.00
C LYS A 94 10.19 4.70 2.52
N LEU A 95 9.69 4.70 1.29
CA LEU A 95 8.91 5.83 0.76
C LEU A 95 7.62 6.05 1.54
N LEU A 96 6.91 4.98 1.89
CA LEU A 96 5.70 5.06 2.69
C LEU A 96 5.99 5.54 4.11
N GLY A 97 7.17 5.23 4.66
CA GLY A 97 7.63 5.78 5.93
C GLY A 97 7.80 7.29 5.88
N LYS A 98 8.36 7.82 4.79
CA LYS A 98 8.44 9.28 4.58
C LYS A 98 7.06 9.90 4.50
N TYR A 99 6.12 9.24 3.84
CA TYR A 99 4.73 9.67 3.78
C TYR A 99 4.11 9.75 5.18
N GLY A 100 4.34 8.74 6.02
CA GLY A 100 3.91 8.75 7.41
C GLY A 100 4.44 9.95 8.18
N GLY A 101 5.70 10.32 7.98
CA GLY A 101 6.30 11.52 8.57
C GLY A 101 5.61 12.80 8.11
N VAL A 102 5.30 12.92 6.83
CA VAL A 102 4.57 14.08 6.28
C VAL A 102 3.16 14.17 6.87
N LEU A 103 2.45 13.03 6.96
CA LEU A 103 1.12 12.97 7.58
C LEU A 103 1.16 13.44 9.03
N SER A 104 2.11 12.93 9.81
CA SER A 104 2.26 13.30 11.22
C SER A 104 2.52 14.79 11.39
N ALA A 105 3.48 15.35 10.64
CA ALA A 105 3.80 16.78 10.69
C ALA A 105 2.61 17.64 10.25
N THR A 106 1.88 17.22 9.22
CA THR A 106 0.74 17.96 8.69
C THR A 106 -0.42 17.95 9.68
N PHE A 107 -0.73 16.80 10.32
CA PHE A 107 -1.74 16.73 11.36
C PHE A 107 -1.39 17.60 12.57
N ALA A 108 -0.14 17.58 13.00
CA ALA A 108 0.31 18.45 14.09
C ALA A 108 0.11 19.93 13.74
N ALA A 109 0.37 20.33 12.50
CA ALA A 109 0.19 21.70 12.04
C ALA A 109 -1.28 22.11 11.95
N ILE A 110 -2.19 21.17 11.69
CA ILE A 110 -3.65 21.46 11.70
C ILE A 110 -4.14 21.69 13.12
N THR A 111 -3.66 20.89 14.07
CA THR A 111 -4.15 20.91 15.45
C THR A 111 -3.48 21.98 16.32
N SER A 112 -2.40 22.55 15.85
CA SER A 112 -1.73 23.64 16.55
C SER A 112 -2.25 24.99 16.08
#